data_778ee1ef00920a2b4f125d2a7e39c75b
#
_entry.id   778ee1ef00920a2b4f125d2a7e39c75b
#
_cell.length_a   1.000
_cell.length_b   1.000
_cell.length_c   1.000
_cell.angle_alpha   90.00
_cell.angle_beta   90.00
_cell.angle_gamma   90.00
#
_symmetry.space_group_name_H-M   'P 1'
#
loop_
_entity.id
_entity.type
_entity.pdbx_description
1 polymer ?
#
loop_
_entity_poly.entity_id
_entity_poly.type
_entity_poly.pdbx_seq_one_letter_code
_entity_poly.pdbx_strand_id
1 'polypeptide(L)'
;MNRHHKTVFAIAVALTCALPAGAAQADDVVRIGHVAPLTGAIAHLGKDSENGARLAVEEINAKGLVIGGRKVTLQLDAQDDAGDPRTATQVAQRLVDDKVVGVVGHHNSGTSIPASRVYRDGGVVQISQAATNPTSTQQGFKTTYRVVATDAQQGPALAMYAAKNMGIRTVAVVDDSTAYGQGLATEFEKAAKAAGMKVVSRDATNDKAIDFRAILTKIKGANPDAIMYGGMDATGGPLAKQARQLGMRAQILAGDGVCSTDLPKLAGPASDNVVCSEAGIALEKMPGGAAFAKRYEARYHQPMQVYAPFSYDAVYIIVDAMKRANSTDPAKVLAAMPATDYRGVIGETSFTPQGDLKHGAISVFTYKSGRKALLDIVRM
;
A
#
# COMPACT_ATOMS: atom_id res chain seq x y z
N MET A 1 -74.90 66.39 -36.57
CA MET A 1 -75.03 65.64 -35.31
C MET A 1 -73.92 64.52 -35.36
N ASN A 2 -72.75 64.83 -34.85
CA ASN A 2 -71.59 63.90 -34.87
C ASN A 2 -71.36 63.35 -33.48
N ARG A 3 -71.41 62.06 -33.32
CA ARG A 3 -71.03 61.34 -32.09
C ARG A 3 -69.62 60.78 -32.30
N HIS A 4 -68.61 61.32 -31.52
CA HIS A 4 -67.30 60.78 -31.44
C HIS A 4 -67.26 59.62 -30.43
N HIS A 5 -66.86 58.43 -30.87
CA HIS A 5 -66.49 57.31 -29.99
C HIS A 5 -64.99 57.42 -29.63
N LYS A 6 -64.71 57.53 -28.35
CA LYS A 6 -63.34 57.43 -27.82
C LYS A 6 -63.11 56.00 -27.44
N THR A 7 -62.22 55.36 -28.17
CA THR A 7 -61.73 54.02 -27.83
C THR A 7 -60.57 54.18 -26.85
N VAL A 8 -60.70 53.58 -25.65
CA VAL A 8 -59.62 53.54 -24.64
C VAL A 8 -58.85 52.24 -24.85
N PHE A 9 -57.58 52.34 -25.22
CA PHE A 9 -56.62 51.20 -25.26
C PHE A 9 -56.07 50.97 -23.86
N ALA A 10 -56.38 49.82 -23.25
CA ALA A 10 -55.71 49.36 -22.01
C ALA A 10 -54.45 48.61 -22.38
N ILE A 11 -53.30 49.15 -22.01
CA ILE A 11 -51.95 48.48 -22.12
C ILE A 11 -51.77 47.60 -20.89
N ALA A 12 -51.85 46.27 -21.06
CA ALA A 12 -51.49 45.30 -20.03
C ALA A 12 -49.95 45.11 -20.03
N VAL A 13 -49.27 45.60 -18.99
CA VAL A 13 -47.85 45.38 -18.77
C VAL A 13 -47.71 43.99 -18.10
N ALA A 14 -47.24 42.99 -18.85
CA ALA A 14 -46.88 41.68 -18.32
C ALA A 14 -45.50 41.76 -17.64
N LEU A 15 -45.50 41.73 -16.31
CA LEU A 15 -44.25 41.65 -15.51
C LEU A 15 -43.76 40.20 -15.54
N THR A 16 -42.80 39.88 -16.43
CA THR A 16 -42.12 38.60 -16.46
C THR A 16 -41.10 38.54 -15.31
N CYS A 17 -41.42 37.85 -14.22
CA CYS A 17 -40.45 37.45 -13.20
C CYS A 17 -39.49 36.44 -13.81
N ALA A 18 -38.32 36.90 -14.25
CA ALA A 18 -37.18 36.04 -14.57
C ALA A 18 -36.61 35.46 -13.24
N LEU A 19 -36.98 34.20 -12.95
CA LEU A 19 -36.28 33.41 -11.92
C LEU A 19 -34.82 33.26 -12.37
N PRO A 20 -33.84 33.59 -11.52
CA PRO A 20 -32.46 33.30 -11.86
C PRO A 20 -32.33 31.76 -11.97
N ALA A 21 -32.09 31.27 -13.19
CA ALA A 21 -31.62 29.92 -13.40
C ALA A 21 -30.29 29.81 -12.65
N GLY A 22 -30.32 29.19 -11.47
CA GLY A 22 -29.12 28.86 -10.74
C GLY A 22 -28.23 28.01 -11.67
N ALA A 23 -27.15 28.61 -12.17
CA ALA A 23 -26.15 27.87 -12.91
C ALA A 23 -25.70 26.71 -12.00
N ALA A 24 -26.02 25.49 -12.38
CA ALA A 24 -25.49 24.30 -11.73
C ALA A 24 -23.96 24.43 -11.85
N GLN A 25 -23.31 24.76 -10.74
CA GLN A 25 -21.86 24.86 -10.69
C GLN A 25 -21.33 23.45 -10.92
N ALA A 26 -20.58 23.27 -12.00
CA ALA A 26 -19.95 21.98 -12.29
C ALA A 26 -19.06 21.58 -11.11
N ASP A 27 -19.12 20.31 -10.72
CA ASP A 27 -18.26 19.77 -9.67
C ASP A 27 -16.79 19.94 -10.07
N ASP A 28 -15.96 20.40 -9.14
CA ASP A 28 -14.52 20.42 -9.35
C ASP A 28 -13.97 18.98 -9.37
N VAL A 29 -13.45 18.55 -10.50
CA VAL A 29 -12.80 17.23 -10.59
C VAL A 29 -11.38 17.32 -10.02
N VAL A 30 -11.11 16.53 -8.99
CA VAL A 30 -9.80 16.44 -8.33
C VAL A 30 -9.22 15.04 -8.49
N ARG A 31 -8.00 14.96 -9.01
CA ARG A 31 -7.33 13.69 -9.25
C ARG A 31 -6.47 13.27 -8.06
N ILE A 32 -6.59 11.99 -7.68
CA ILE A 32 -5.67 11.29 -6.77
C ILE A 32 -4.94 10.25 -7.60
N GLY A 33 -3.61 10.29 -7.60
CA GLY A 33 -2.78 9.28 -8.26
C GLY A 33 -2.76 7.98 -7.45
N HIS A 34 -2.76 6.84 -8.14
CA HIS A 34 -2.43 5.54 -7.57
C HIS A 34 -1.38 4.85 -8.44
N VAL A 35 -0.31 4.32 -7.83
CA VAL A 35 0.74 3.63 -8.58
C VAL A 35 1.12 2.32 -7.91
N ALA A 36 1.06 1.26 -8.71
CA ALA A 36 1.44 -0.10 -8.31
C ALA A 36 1.77 -0.94 -9.55
N PRO A 37 2.38 -2.13 -9.42
CA PRO A 37 2.52 -3.07 -10.52
C PRO A 37 1.16 -3.66 -10.88
N LEU A 38 0.51 -3.11 -11.90
CA LEU A 38 -0.81 -3.58 -12.37
C LEU A 38 -0.68 -4.68 -13.43
N THR A 39 0.53 -4.90 -13.93
CA THR A 39 0.92 -5.98 -14.83
C THR A 39 2.12 -6.76 -14.27
N GLY A 40 2.43 -7.92 -14.86
CA GLY A 40 3.55 -8.78 -14.47
C GLY A 40 3.23 -9.77 -13.34
N ALA A 41 4.28 -10.38 -12.78
CA ALA A 41 4.17 -11.52 -11.88
C ALA A 41 3.51 -11.20 -10.52
N ILE A 42 3.56 -9.95 -10.09
CA ILE A 42 2.99 -9.46 -8.81
C ILE A 42 1.78 -8.54 -9.03
N ALA A 43 1.16 -8.59 -10.22
CA ALA A 43 0.01 -7.75 -10.55
C ALA A 43 -1.19 -7.95 -9.60
N HIS A 44 -1.37 -9.13 -9.04
CA HIS A 44 -2.42 -9.40 -8.05
C HIS A 44 -2.29 -8.55 -6.79
N LEU A 45 -1.05 -8.25 -6.33
CA LEU A 45 -0.79 -7.36 -5.19
C LEU A 45 -1.06 -5.89 -5.55
N GLY A 46 -0.65 -5.47 -6.75
CA GLY A 46 -0.92 -4.12 -7.26
C GLY A 46 -2.41 -3.86 -7.48
N LYS A 47 -3.12 -4.84 -8.01
CA LYS A 47 -4.58 -4.76 -8.21
C LYS A 47 -5.34 -4.72 -6.89
N ASP A 48 -4.90 -5.46 -5.88
CA ASP A 48 -5.44 -5.36 -4.52
C ASP A 48 -5.32 -3.93 -3.96
N SER A 49 -4.12 -3.33 -4.11
CA SER A 49 -3.88 -1.93 -3.74
C SER A 49 -4.79 -0.96 -4.51
N GLU A 50 -4.90 -1.11 -5.83
CA GLU A 50 -5.76 -0.28 -6.68
C GLU A 50 -7.23 -0.38 -6.24
N ASN A 51 -7.71 -1.59 -5.99
CA ASN A 51 -9.08 -1.82 -5.57
C ASN A 51 -9.39 -1.13 -4.24
N GLY A 52 -8.46 -1.15 -3.28
CA GLY A 52 -8.60 -0.43 -2.02
C GLY A 52 -8.75 1.08 -2.24
N ALA A 53 -7.88 1.68 -3.04
CA ALA A 53 -7.92 3.10 -3.37
C ALA A 53 -9.20 3.48 -4.14
N ARG A 54 -9.61 2.64 -5.10
CA ARG A 54 -10.82 2.85 -5.91
C ARG A 54 -12.09 2.80 -5.06
N LEU A 55 -12.19 1.83 -4.15
CA LEU A 55 -13.30 1.72 -3.22
C LEU A 55 -13.44 2.98 -2.35
N ALA A 56 -12.32 3.51 -1.87
CA ALA A 56 -12.32 4.76 -1.11
C ALA A 56 -12.85 5.94 -1.92
N VAL A 57 -12.38 6.11 -3.16
CA VAL A 57 -12.83 7.17 -4.06
C VAL A 57 -14.34 7.05 -4.35
N GLU A 58 -14.82 5.84 -4.66
CA GLU A 58 -16.23 5.57 -4.91
C GLU A 58 -17.11 5.92 -3.69
N GLU A 59 -16.70 5.51 -2.49
CA GLU A 59 -17.45 5.79 -1.27
C GLU A 59 -17.43 7.26 -0.86
N ILE A 60 -16.31 7.97 -1.07
CA ILE A 60 -16.21 9.41 -0.80
C ILE A 60 -17.11 10.19 -1.74
N ASN A 61 -17.09 9.86 -3.03
CA ASN A 61 -17.98 10.50 -4.03
C ASN A 61 -19.46 10.24 -3.73
N ALA A 62 -19.81 9.01 -3.33
CA ALA A 62 -21.19 8.66 -2.97
C ALA A 62 -21.70 9.44 -1.74
N LYS A 63 -20.82 9.77 -0.79
CA LYS A 63 -21.17 10.58 0.40
C LYS A 63 -21.24 12.08 0.10
N GLY A 64 -20.67 12.50 -1.03
CA GLY A 64 -20.48 13.91 -1.36
C GLY A 64 -19.32 14.55 -0.62
N LEU A 65 -18.41 15.17 -1.35
CA LEU A 65 -17.24 15.88 -0.81
C LEU A 65 -17.36 17.38 -1.08
N VAL A 66 -17.18 18.19 -0.06
CA VAL A 66 -17.14 19.64 -0.17
C VAL A 66 -15.82 20.15 0.39
N ILE A 67 -15.08 20.92 -0.41
CA ILE A 67 -13.81 21.55 -0.04
C ILE A 67 -13.89 23.05 -0.43
N GLY A 68 -13.57 23.93 0.50
CA GLY A 68 -13.60 25.38 0.21
C GLY A 68 -14.99 25.88 -0.19
N GLY A 69 -16.07 25.24 0.30
CA GLY A 69 -17.44 25.57 -0.06
C GLY A 69 -17.87 25.09 -1.46
N ARG A 70 -17.01 24.37 -2.19
CA ARG A 70 -17.30 23.83 -3.53
C ARG A 70 -17.43 22.32 -3.48
N LYS A 71 -18.36 21.80 -4.26
CA LYS A 71 -18.52 20.36 -4.44
C LYS A 71 -17.36 19.80 -5.26
N VAL A 72 -16.78 18.71 -4.77
CA VAL A 72 -15.61 18.05 -5.38
C VAL A 72 -15.97 16.62 -5.73
N THR A 73 -15.62 16.20 -6.94
CA THR A 73 -15.66 14.82 -7.39
C THR A 73 -14.24 14.30 -7.55
N LEU A 74 -13.89 13.23 -6.80
CA LEU A 74 -12.59 12.59 -6.89
C LEU A 74 -12.51 11.68 -8.11
N GLN A 75 -11.38 11.69 -8.80
CA GLN A 75 -11.02 10.75 -9.84
C GLN A 75 -9.74 10.02 -9.46
N LEU A 76 -9.73 8.69 -9.50
CA LEU A 76 -8.53 7.89 -9.33
C LEU A 76 -7.79 7.78 -10.66
N ASP A 77 -6.56 8.31 -10.69
CA ASP A 77 -5.62 8.14 -11.81
C ASP A 77 -4.68 6.97 -11.45
N ALA A 78 -5.07 5.77 -11.88
CA ALA A 78 -4.34 4.54 -11.61
C ALA A 78 -3.32 4.27 -12.71
N GLN A 79 -2.05 4.19 -12.33
CA GLN A 79 -0.92 4.00 -13.23
C GLN A 79 -0.15 2.71 -12.90
N ASP A 80 0.32 2.05 -13.93
CA ASP A 80 1.14 0.84 -13.82
C ASP A 80 2.63 1.22 -13.89
N ASP A 81 3.39 0.92 -12.84
CA ASP A 81 4.84 1.03 -12.84
C ASP A 81 5.54 -0.31 -13.17
N ALA A 82 4.77 -1.39 -13.35
CA ALA A 82 5.26 -2.75 -13.61
C ALA A 82 6.33 -3.25 -12.61
N GLY A 83 6.44 -2.61 -11.43
CA GLY A 83 7.52 -2.85 -10.47
C GLY A 83 8.91 -2.38 -10.96
N ASP A 84 8.98 -1.62 -12.05
CA ASP A 84 10.24 -1.15 -12.64
C ASP A 84 10.58 0.28 -12.19
N PRO A 85 11.79 0.53 -11.62
CA PRO A 85 12.18 1.83 -11.11
C PRO A 85 12.20 2.98 -12.14
N ARG A 86 12.51 2.66 -13.42
CA ARG A 86 12.54 3.67 -14.50
C ARG A 86 11.13 4.06 -14.91
N THR A 87 10.26 3.08 -15.10
CA THR A 87 8.84 3.29 -15.36
C THR A 87 8.20 4.09 -14.23
N ALA A 88 8.53 3.77 -12.98
CA ALA A 88 8.02 4.47 -11.81
C ALA A 88 8.34 5.98 -11.83
N THR A 89 9.56 6.37 -12.21
CA THR A 89 9.92 7.80 -12.29
C THR A 89 9.17 8.52 -13.43
N GLN A 90 8.94 7.84 -14.56
CA GLN A 90 8.16 8.39 -15.68
C GLN A 90 6.69 8.59 -15.30
N VAL A 91 6.12 7.59 -14.62
CA VAL A 91 4.74 7.64 -14.10
C VAL A 91 4.61 8.75 -13.05
N ALA A 92 5.57 8.86 -12.13
CA ALA A 92 5.58 9.92 -11.13
C ALA A 92 5.60 11.32 -11.77
N GLN A 93 6.43 11.52 -12.81
CA GLN A 93 6.47 12.80 -13.53
C GLN A 93 5.12 13.11 -14.19
N ARG A 94 4.49 12.13 -14.84
CA ARG A 94 3.16 12.30 -15.44
C ARG A 94 2.12 12.74 -14.41
N LEU A 95 2.07 12.10 -13.24
CA LEU A 95 1.13 12.46 -12.19
C LEU A 95 1.37 13.88 -11.63
N VAL A 96 2.63 14.30 -11.56
CA VAL A 96 2.98 15.70 -11.20
C VAL A 96 2.47 16.67 -12.27
N ASP A 97 2.71 16.36 -13.55
CA ASP A 97 2.27 17.19 -14.68
C ASP A 97 0.74 17.29 -14.77
N ASP A 98 0.03 16.18 -14.43
CA ASP A 98 -1.42 16.09 -14.35
C ASP A 98 -2.02 16.74 -13.09
N LYS A 99 -1.16 17.32 -12.24
CA LYS A 99 -1.52 18.07 -11.03
C LYS A 99 -2.41 17.29 -10.07
N VAL A 100 -2.07 16.00 -9.84
CA VAL A 100 -2.77 15.22 -8.82
C VAL A 100 -2.58 15.85 -7.44
N VAL A 101 -3.60 15.80 -6.59
CA VAL A 101 -3.57 16.39 -5.25
C VAL A 101 -2.67 15.61 -4.29
N GLY A 102 -2.47 14.33 -4.57
CA GLY A 102 -1.61 13.43 -3.83
C GLY A 102 -1.59 12.05 -4.49
N VAL A 103 -0.66 11.21 -4.10
CA VAL A 103 -0.42 9.89 -4.67
C VAL A 103 -0.45 8.82 -3.58
N VAL A 104 -1.25 7.77 -3.79
CA VAL A 104 -1.21 6.51 -3.05
C VAL A 104 -0.30 5.55 -3.82
N GLY A 105 0.87 5.28 -3.32
CA GLY A 105 1.90 4.51 -4.04
C GLY A 105 3.31 5.06 -3.72
N HIS A 106 4.30 4.57 -4.37
CA HIS A 106 4.36 3.34 -5.14
C HIS A 106 4.32 2.10 -4.24
N HIS A 107 3.98 0.97 -4.82
CA HIS A 107 3.83 -0.26 -4.05
C HIS A 107 5.19 -0.81 -3.59
N ASN A 108 6.13 -1.01 -4.50
CA ASN A 108 7.43 -1.58 -4.21
C ASN A 108 8.42 -0.53 -3.67
N SER A 109 9.31 -0.91 -2.75
CA SER A 109 10.37 -0.02 -2.26
C SER A 109 11.29 0.45 -3.39
N GLY A 110 11.63 -0.45 -4.33
CA GLY A 110 12.47 -0.13 -5.49
C GLY A 110 11.88 0.89 -6.45
N THR A 111 10.57 1.03 -6.50
CA THR A 111 9.85 2.05 -7.29
C THR A 111 9.54 3.30 -6.47
N SER A 112 9.17 3.13 -5.19
CA SER A 112 8.82 4.23 -4.28
C SER A 112 10.00 5.18 -4.02
N ILE A 113 11.20 4.65 -3.77
CA ILE A 113 12.40 5.42 -3.44
C ILE A 113 12.78 6.40 -4.58
N PRO A 114 12.97 5.99 -5.84
CA PRO A 114 13.29 6.94 -6.91
C PRO A 114 12.13 7.88 -7.24
N ALA A 115 10.87 7.41 -7.24
CA ALA A 115 9.70 8.24 -7.50
C ALA A 115 9.52 9.36 -6.46
N SER A 116 9.90 9.13 -5.20
CA SER A 116 9.78 10.14 -4.13
C SER A 116 10.54 11.43 -4.42
N ARG A 117 11.62 11.37 -5.20
CA ARG A 117 12.37 12.57 -5.64
C ARG A 117 11.54 13.42 -6.60
N VAL A 118 10.84 12.76 -7.53
CA VAL A 118 9.97 13.45 -8.49
C VAL A 118 8.81 14.13 -7.76
N TYR A 119 8.17 13.45 -6.81
CA TYR A 119 7.10 14.05 -5.99
C TYR A 119 7.60 15.15 -5.08
N ARG A 120 8.82 15.05 -4.53
CA ARG A 120 9.47 16.17 -3.79
C ARG A 120 9.60 17.41 -4.67
N ASP A 121 10.12 17.24 -5.89
CA ASP A 121 10.37 18.35 -6.80
C ASP A 121 9.05 18.97 -7.31
N GLY A 122 8.00 18.15 -7.47
CA GLY A 122 6.66 18.57 -7.82
C GLY A 122 5.80 19.08 -6.65
N GLY A 123 6.27 18.98 -5.41
CA GLY A 123 5.49 19.37 -4.22
C GLY A 123 4.24 18.53 -3.98
N VAL A 124 4.19 17.29 -4.47
CA VAL A 124 3.05 16.37 -4.35
C VAL A 124 3.27 15.40 -3.20
N VAL A 125 2.27 15.22 -2.34
CA VAL A 125 2.32 14.22 -1.27
C VAL A 125 2.27 12.81 -1.85
N GLN A 126 3.17 11.94 -1.38
CA GLN A 126 3.19 10.51 -1.64
C GLN A 126 2.93 9.75 -0.35
N ILE A 127 1.94 8.84 -0.35
CA ILE A 127 1.66 7.93 0.76
C ILE A 127 1.81 6.51 0.25
N SER A 128 2.88 5.82 0.67
CA SER A 128 3.03 4.41 0.34
C SER A 128 2.18 3.53 1.26
N GLN A 129 1.43 2.62 0.65
CA GLN A 129 0.61 1.62 1.29
C GLN A 129 1.33 0.27 1.47
N ALA A 130 2.55 0.14 0.95
CA ALA A 130 3.26 -1.15 0.90
C ALA A 130 4.78 -1.05 1.00
N ALA A 131 5.44 0.02 0.52
CA ALA A 131 6.89 0.13 0.54
C ALA A 131 7.43 0.26 1.97
N THR A 132 8.14 -0.75 2.44
CA THR A 132 8.62 -0.90 3.83
C THR A 132 10.07 -0.46 4.04
N ASN A 133 10.87 -0.34 2.97
CA ASN A 133 12.29 0.02 3.11
C ASN A 133 12.45 1.39 3.78
N PRO A 134 13.23 1.51 4.87
CA PRO A 134 13.43 2.76 5.60
C PRO A 134 13.96 3.91 4.74
N THR A 135 14.73 3.61 3.68
CA THR A 135 15.29 4.61 2.78
C THR A 135 14.23 5.53 2.18
N SER A 136 12.98 5.05 1.99
CA SER A 136 11.90 5.86 1.42
C SER A 136 11.67 7.17 2.17
N THR A 137 11.70 7.15 3.50
CA THR A 137 11.46 8.31 4.37
C THR A 137 12.75 8.94 4.90
N GLN A 138 13.86 8.19 4.93
CA GLN A 138 15.16 8.68 5.40
C GLN A 138 15.89 9.61 4.43
N GLN A 139 15.37 9.80 3.21
CA GLN A 139 15.90 10.80 2.26
C GLN A 139 15.67 12.25 2.71
N GLY A 140 14.86 12.47 3.78
CA GLY A 140 14.58 13.79 4.33
C GLY A 140 13.52 14.59 3.55
N PHE A 141 12.77 13.94 2.63
CA PHE A 141 11.71 14.57 1.86
C PHE A 141 10.44 14.75 2.69
N LYS A 142 9.88 15.95 2.70
CA LYS A 142 8.64 16.25 3.44
C LYS A 142 7.37 15.81 2.71
N THR A 143 7.51 15.31 1.50
CA THR A 143 6.42 14.80 0.66
C THR A 143 6.14 13.32 0.85
N THR A 144 7.03 12.56 1.50
CA THR A 144 6.98 11.10 1.54
C THR A 144 6.46 10.60 2.89
N TYR A 145 5.38 9.80 2.83
CA TYR A 145 4.71 9.17 3.96
C TYR A 145 4.47 7.69 3.70
N ARG A 146 4.20 6.91 4.76
CA ARG A 146 3.75 5.52 4.65
C ARG A 146 2.73 5.18 5.73
N VAL A 147 1.80 4.28 5.39
CA VAL A 147 0.78 3.76 6.31
C VAL A 147 1.01 2.29 6.70
N VAL A 148 2.24 1.80 6.51
CA VAL A 148 2.72 0.48 6.92
C VAL A 148 3.97 0.63 7.79
N ALA A 149 4.30 -0.41 8.56
CA ALA A 149 5.54 -0.46 9.32
C ALA A 149 6.76 -0.57 8.39
N THR A 150 7.95 -0.33 8.92
CA THR A 150 9.21 -0.38 8.16
C THR A 150 9.89 -1.75 8.26
N ASP A 151 10.81 -2.05 7.34
CA ASP A 151 11.69 -3.24 7.43
C ASP A 151 12.50 -3.23 8.73
N ALA A 152 12.87 -2.05 9.24
CA ALA A 152 13.57 -1.90 10.53
C ALA A 152 12.70 -2.31 11.74
N GLN A 153 11.40 -2.45 11.55
CA GLN A 153 10.46 -2.99 12.52
C GLN A 153 10.11 -4.45 12.19
N GLN A 154 9.84 -4.74 10.92
CA GLN A 154 9.39 -6.05 10.46
C GLN A 154 10.48 -7.12 10.58
N GLY A 155 11.72 -6.80 10.16
CA GLY A 155 12.87 -7.71 10.25
C GLY A 155 13.13 -8.18 11.69
N PRO A 156 13.28 -7.26 12.66
CA PRO A 156 13.43 -7.62 14.07
C PRO A 156 12.24 -8.39 14.65
N ALA A 157 11.00 -8.02 14.34
CA ALA A 157 9.82 -8.72 14.84
C ALA A 157 9.82 -10.18 14.38
N LEU A 158 10.07 -10.43 13.10
CA LEU A 158 10.15 -11.78 12.54
C LEU A 158 11.33 -12.59 13.12
N ALA A 159 12.52 -11.96 13.25
CA ALA A 159 13.71 -12.61 13.82
C ALA A 159 13.48 -13.01 15.29
N MET A 160 12.89 -12.11 16.08
CA MET A 160 12.58 -12.40 17.48
C MET A 160 11.53 -13.49 17.63
N TYR A 161 10.50 -13.47 16.79
CA TYR A 161 9.50 -14.53 16.77
C TYR A 161 10.13 -15.89 16.42
N ALA A 162 10.98 -15.94 15.39
CA ALA A 162 11.68 -17.15 14.99
C ALA A 162 12.58 -17.71 16.13
N ALA A 163 13.33 -16.83 16.79
CA ALA A 163 14.23 -17.26 17.88
C ALA A 163 13.48 -17.74 19.12
N LYS A 164 12.43 -17.01 19.55
CA LYS A 164 11.75 -17.24 20.83
C LYS A 164 10.60 -18.25 20.73
N ASN A 165 9.78 -18.14 19.68
CA ASN A 165 8.55 -18.93 19.56
C ASN A 165 8.75 -20.20 18.73
N MET A 166 9.70 -20.18 17.77
CA MET A 166 9.98 -21.33 16.92
C MET A 166 11.25 -22.08 17.31
N GLY A 167 12.08 -21.52 18.18
CA GLY A 167 13.33 -22.14 18.62
C GLY A 167 14.43 -22.19 17.54
N ILE A 168 14.33 -21.37 16.49
CA ILE A 168 15.33 -21.30 15.42
C ILE A 168 16.68 -20.82 15.98
N ARG A 169 17.74 -21.55 15.64
CA ARG A 169 19.12 -21.25 16.07
C ARG A 169 20.06 -20.94 14.91
N THR A 170 19.77 -21.52 13.75
CA THR A 170 20.56 -21.34 12.53
C THR A 170 19.69 -20.90 11.37
N VAL A 171 20.13 -19.90 10.62
CA VAL A 171 19.34 -19.34 9.51
C VAL A 171 20.24 -19.05 8.32
N ALA A 172 19.81 -19.44 7.12
CA ALA A 172 20.33 -18.93 5.87
C ALA A 172 19.48 -17.72 5.44
N VAL A 173 20.10 -16.68 4.94
CA VAL A 173 19.38 -15.47 4.49
C VAL A 173 19.56 -15.31 2.99
N VAL A 174 18.46 -15.16 2.27
CA VAL A 174 18.41 -15.00 0.80
C VAL A 174 17.54 -13.77 0.48
N ASP A 175 17.98 -12.94 -0.47
CA ASP A 175 17.16 -11.87 -1.01
C ASP A 175 17.06 -11.93 -2.54
N ASP A 176 16.08 -11.19 -3.10
CA ASP A 176 15.80 -11.12 -4.52
C ASP A 176 16.53 -9.96 -5.24
N SER A 177 17.53 -9.36 -4.59
CA SER A 177 18.29 -8.21 -5.09
C SER A 177 17.47 -6.93 -5.33
N THR A 178 16.20 -6.90 -4.96
CA THR A 178 15.41 -5.65 -4.96
C THR A 178 15.72 -4.80 -3.72
N ALA A 179 15.40 -3.51 -3.77
CA ALA A 179 15.55 -2.64 -2.60
C ALA A 179 14.72 -3.12 -1.39
N TYR A 180 13.53 -3.72 -1.64
CA TYR A 180 12.72 -4.34 -0.60
C TYR A 180 13.40 -5.58 -0.03
N GLY A 181 13.70 -6.57 -0.89
CA GLY A 181 14.26 -7.83 -0.43
C GLY A 181 15.58 -7.68 0.32
N GLN A 182 16.48 -6.83 -0.20
CA GLN A 182 17.75 -6.51 0.47
C GLN A 182 17.54 -5.79 1.81
N GLY A 183 16.61 -4.82 1.84
CA GLY A 183 16.31 -4.06 3.05
C GLY A 183 15.82 -4.96 4.18
N LEU A 184 14.75 -5.70 3.92
CA LEU A 184 14.16 -6.62 4.88
C LEU A 184 15.16 -7.70 5.34
N ALA A 185 15.90 -8.32 4.41
CA ALA A 185 16.88 -9.34 4.72
C ALA A 185 18.03 -8.80 5.59
N THR A 186 18.45 -7.55 5.37
CA THR A 186 19.49 -6.88 6.16
C THR A 186 19.03 -6.62 7.59
N GLU A 187 17.80 -6.09 7.77
CA GLU A 187 17.24 -5.83 9.10
C GLU A 187 16.95 -7.13 9.87
N PHE A 188 16.46 -8.16 9.17
CA PHE A 188 16.29 -9.49 9.77
C PHE A 188 17.64 -10.08 10.20
N GLU A 189 18.67 -10.08 9.35
CA GLU A 189 20.00 -10.63 9.64
C GLU A 189 20.63 -9.97 10.87
N LYS A 190 20.55 -8.63 10.94
CA LYS A 190 21.04 -7.85 12.09
C LYS A 190 20.33 -8.28 13.38
N ALA A 191 19.01 -8.39 13.35
CA ALA A 191 18.23 -8.80 14.52
C ALA A 191 18.43 -10.27 14.87
N ALA A 192 18.57 -11.16 13.90
CA ALA A 192 18.85 -12.57 14.09
C ALA A 192 20.18 -12.77 14.85
N LYS A 193 21.24 -12.08 14.43
CA LYS A 193 22.53 -12.08 15.14
C LYS A 193 22.41 -11.54 16.56
N ALA A 194 21.68 -10.44 16.76
CA ALA A 194 21.45 -9.87 18.08
C ALA A 194 20.62 -10.80 19.00
N ALA A 195 19.72 -11.62 18.42
CA ALA A 195 18.96 -12.65 19.13
C ALA A 195 19.75 -13.95 19.39
N GLY A 196 21.03 -14.02 19.02
CA GLY A 196 21.91 -15.18 19.20
C GLY A 196 21.74 -16.28 18.15
N MET A 197 21.03 -16.03 17.05
CA MET A 197 20.97 -16.95 15.93
C MET A 197 22.27 -16.90 15.11
N LYS A 198 22.72 -18.05 14.62
CA LYS A 198 23.83 -18.15 13.69
C LYS A 198 23.34 -18.00 12.27
N VAL A 199 23.77 -16.94 11.58
CA VAL A 199 23.57 -16.79 10.14
C VAL A 199 24.62 -17.64 9.42
N VAL A 200 24.18 -18.72 8.78
CA VAL A 200 25.07 -19.71 8.15
C VAL A 200 25.42 -19.36 6.71
N SER A 201 24.59 -18.59 6.04
CA SER A 201 24.89 -18.01 4.72
C SER A 201 24.08 -16.74 4.48
N ARG A 202 24.62 -15.87 3.62
CA ARG A 202 23.96 -14.70 3.05
C ARG A 202 24.10 -14.80 1.53
N ASP A 203 22.99 -14.98 0.83
CA ASP A 203 22.94 -15.24 -0.59
C ASP A 203 21.94 -14.30 -1.27
N ALA A 204 22.07 -14.12 -2.58
CA ALA A 204 21.13 -13.31 -3.37
C ALA A 204 20.69 -14.09 -4.60
N THR A 205 19.47 -13.80 -5.02
CA THR A 205 18.86 -14.21 -6.28
C THR A 205 18.37 -12.97 -7.04
N ASN A 206 17.34 -13.08 -7.85
CA ASN A 206 16.68 -11.94 -8.48
C ASN A 206 15.16 -12.09 -8.48
N ASP A 207 14.46 -10.99 -8.70
CA ASP A 207 12.99 -10.87 -8.67
C ASP A 207 12.28 -11.62 -9.83
N LYS A 208 13.03 -12.18 -10.78
CA LYS A 208 12.53 -12.98 -11.91
C LYS A 208 13.00 -14.42 -11.86
N ALA A 209 13.65 -14.82 -10.77
CA ALA A 209 14.19 -16.17 -10.63
C ALA A 209 13.05 -17.20 -10.58
N ILE A 210 13.20 -18.27 -11.34
CA ILE A 210 12.26 -19.41 -11.38
C ILE A 210 12.92 -20.72 -10.93
N ASP A 211 14.26 -20.76 -10.85
CA ASP A 211 15.02 -21.93 -10.42
C ASP A 211 15.95 -21.54 -9.25
N PHE A 212 15.73 -22.20 -8.12
CA PHE A 212 16.44 -21.98 -6.87
C PHE A 212 17.29 -23.18 -6.46
N ARG A 213 17.33 -24.26 -7.28
CA ARG A 213 17.98 -25.52 -6.89
C ARG A 213 19.46 -25.36 -6.58
N ALA A 214 20.18 -24.54 -7.31
CA ALA A 214 21.62 -24.32 -7.05
C ALA A 214 21.87 -23.67 -5.67
N ILE A 215 21.17 -22.57 -5.38
CA ILE A 215 21.28 -21.86 -4.09
C ILE A 215 20.75 -22.72 -2.94
N LEU A 216 19.64 -23.43 -3.13
CA LEU A 216 19.06 -24.32 -2.12
C LEU A 216 19.96 -25.52 -1.84
N THR A 217 20.65 -26.09 -2.84
CA THR A 217 21.61 -27.18 -2.64
C THR A 217 22.79 -26.72 -1.79
N LYS A 218 23.33 -25.52 -2.06
CA LYS A 218 24.37 -24.91 -1.23
C LYS A 218 23.89 -24.74 0.22
N ILE A 219 22.70 -24.15 0.42
CA ILE A 219 22.14 -23.92 1.74
C ILE A 219 21.86 -25.25 2.47
N LYS A 220 21.38 -26.26 1.77
CA LYS A 220 21.12 -27.59 2.32
C LYS A 220 22.36 -28.21 2.95
N GLY A 221 23.55 -27.97 2.37
CA GLY A 221 24.84 -28.42 2.93
C GLY A 221 25.12 -27.86 4.31
N ALA A 222 24.65 -26.64 4.62
CA ALA A 222 24.79 -26.02 5.95
C ALA A 222 23.68 -26.46 6.93
N ASN A 223 22.64 -27.17 6.47
CA ASN A 223 21.50 -27.68 7.22
C ASN A 223 20.90 -26.67 8.24
N PRO A 224 20.48 -25.47 7.83
CA PRO A 224 19.91 -24.49 8.73
C PRO A 224 18.52 -24.91 9.23
N ASP A 225 18.12 -24.37 10.40
CA ASP A 225 16.75 -24.52 10.92
C ASP A 225 15.75 -23.75 10.08
N ALA A 226 16.17 -22.60 9.51
CA ALA A 226 15.32 -21.78 8.66
C ALA A 226 16.05 -21.14 7.49
N ILE A 227 15.28 -20.77 6.46
CA ILE A 227 15.71 -19.89 5.37
C ILE A 227 14.86 -18.65 5.45
N MET A 228 15.47 -17.48 5.70
CA MET A 228 14.79 -16.20 5.54
C MET A 228 14.88 -15.76 4.08
N TYR A 229 13.73 -15.46 3.48
CA TYR A 229 13.62 -14.97 2.12
C TYR A 229 13.05 -13.54 2.08
N GLY A 230 13.86 -12.60 1.59
CA GLY A 230 13.45 -11.24 1.28
C GLY A 230 13.09 -11.14 -0.22
N GLY A 231 11.81 -11.05 -0.52
CA GLY A 231 11.29 -10.98 -1.88
C GLY A 231 9.78 -11.12 -1.93
N MET A 232 9.24 -11.34 -3.13
CA MET A 232 7.81 -11.43 -3.37
C MET A 232 7.32 -12.88 -3.48
N ASP A 233 6.02 -13.11 -3.38
CA ASP A 233 5.40 -14.44 -3.47
C ASP A 233 5.62 -15.15 -4.81
N ALA A 234 5.70 -14.39 -5.91
CA ALA A 234 5.97 -14.90 -7.25
C ALA A 234 7.29 -15.70 -7.33
N THR A 235 8.26 -15.36 -6.48
CA THR A 235 9.56 -16.05 -6.37
C THR A 235 9.67 -16.87 -5.09
N GLY A 236 9.08 -16.40 -3.98
CA GLY A 236 9.05 -17.09 -2.69
C GLY A 236 8.28 -18.41 -2.71
N GLY A 237 7.17 -18.47 -3.45
CA GLY A 237 6.41 -19.70 -3.66
C GLY A 237 7.21 -20.81 -4.35
N PRO A 238 7.80 -20.57 -5.52
CA PRO A 238 8.73 -21.49 -6.17
C PRO A 238 9.93 -21.88 -5.30
N LEU A 239 10.52 -20.93 -4.55
CA LEU A 239 11.63 -21.22 -3.62
C LEU A 239 11.17 -22.23 -2.55
N ALA A 240 10.05 -22.01 -1.88
CA ALA A 240 9.51 -22.91 -0.87
C ALA A 240 9.21 -24.29 -1.46
N LYS A 241 8.60 -24.35 -2.64
CA LYS A 241 8.30 -25.58 -3.36
C LYS A 241 9.56 -26.40 -3.67
N GLN A 242 10.60 -25.73 -4.18
CA GLN A 242 11.87 -26.39 -4.54
C GLN A 242 12.66 -26.81 -3.31
N ALA A 243 12.65 -26.03 -2.21
CA ALA A 243 13.25 -26.45 -0.93
C ALA A 243 12.63 -27.77 -0.45
N ARG A 244 11.29 -27.90 -0.49
CA ARG A 244 10.60 -29.14 -0.14
C ARG A 244 10.95 -30.28 -1.09
N GLN A 245 11.02 -30.05 -2.41
CA GLN A 245 11.41 -31.08 -3.39
C GLN A 245 12.83 -31.60 -3.17
N LEU A 246 13.73 -30.75 -2.70
CA LEU A 246 15.09 -31.14 -2.29
C LEU A 246 15.12 -31.86 -0.92
N GLY A 247 13.98 -32.08 -0.27
CA GLY A 247 13.89 -32.73 1.05
C GLY A 247 14.44 -31.88 2.20
N MET A 248 14.47 -30.54 2.04
CA MET A 248 14.87 -29.65 3.11
C MET A 248 13.78 -29.55 4.18
N ARG A 249 14.17 -29.56 5.45
CA ARG A 249 13.27 -29.38 6.60
C ARG A 249 13.26 -27.95 7.12
N ALA A 250 14.16 -27.09 6.61
CA ALA A 250 14.29 -25.72 7.02
C ALA A 250 12.95 -24.96 6.88
N GLN A 251 12.54 -24.27 7.93
CA GLN A 251 11.38 -23.38 7.90
C GLN A 251 11.64 -22.21 6.94
N ILE A 252 10.68 -21.84 6.12
CA ILE A 252 10.77 -20.62 5.31
C ILE A 252 10.22 -19.46 6.12
N LEU A 253 11.04 -18.43 6.35
CA LEU A 253 10.66 -17.16 6.96
C LEU A 253 10.62 -16.08 5.88
N ALA A 254 9.60 -15.24 5.86
CA ALA A 254 9.49 -14.22 4.83
C ALA A 254 8.73 -12.97 5.32
N GLY A 255 8.81 -11.88 4.58
CA GLY A 255 8.05 -10.66 4.85
C GLY A 255 6.70 -10.61 4.14
N ASP A 256 6.12 -9.43 4.16
CA ASP A 256 4.79 -9.13 3.62
C ASP A 256 4.64 -9.41 2.11
N GLY A 257 5.71 -9.24 1.34
CA GLY A 257 5.72 -9.55 -0.09
C GLY A 257 5.45 -11.02 -0.43
N VAL A 258 5.71 -11.95 0.51
CA VAL A 258 5.39 -13.38 0.37
C VAL A 258 4.06 -13.73 1.04
N CYS A 259 3.59 -12.91 1.98
CA CYS A 259 2.45 -13.22 2.87
C CYS A 259 1.07 -13.11 2.18
N SER A 260 0.98 -13.35 0.89
CA SER A 260 -0.22 -13.21 0.07
C SER A 260 -1.20 -14.39 0.27
N THR A 261 -2.48 -14.17 -0.06
CA THR A 261 -3.47 -15.25 -0.12
C THR A 261 -3.25 -16.19 -1.30
N ASP A 262 -2.41 -15.79 -2.26
CA ASP A 262 -2.07 -16.60 -3.44
C ASP A 262 -0.82 -17.49 -3.23
N LEU A 263 -0.07 -17.30 -2.15
CA LEU A 263 1.10 -18.15 -1.86
C LEU A 263 0.80 -19.66 -1.93
N PRO A 264 -0.33 -20.17 -1.40
CA PRO A 264 -0.65 -21.61 -1.53
C PRO A 264 -0.81 -22.08 -2.98
N LYS A 265 -1.23 -21.24 -3.90
CA LYS A 265 -1.31 -21.56 -5.33
C LYS A 265 0.09 -21.70 -5.94
N LEU A 266 1.04 -20.87 -5.49
CA LEU A 266 2.41 -20.81 -6.01
C LEU A 266 3.30 -21.90 -5.38
N ALA A 267 3.21 -22.10 -4.08
CA ALA A 267 4.03 -23.02 -3.31
C ALA A 267 3.43 -24.45 -3.21
N GLY A 268 2.12 -24.59 -3.46
CA GLY A 268 1.39 -25.82 -3.17
C GLY A 268 1.48 -26.18 -1.68
N PRO A 269 1.60 -27.49 -1.34
CA PRO A 269 1.71 -27.93 0.05
C PRO A 269 2.97 -27.41 0.79
N ALA A 270 3.94 -26.80 0.10
CA ALA A 270 5.10 -26.19 0.74
C ALA A 270 4.75 -24.89 1.46
N SER A 271 3.59 -24.28 1.17
CA SER A 271 3.09 -23.12 1.91
C SER A 271 2.92 -23.40 3.40
N ASP A 272 2.57 -24.61 3.80
CA ASP A 272 2.40 -24.97 5.21
C ASP A 272 3.73 -24.91 6.02
N ASN A 273 4.88 -24.84 5.32
CA ASN A 273 6.20 -24.64 5.91
C ASN A 273 6.68 -23.17 5.81
N VAL A 274 5.77 -22.22 5.58
CA VAL A 274 6.08 -20.79 5.51
C VAL A 274 5.53 -20.08 6.75
N VAL A 275 6.39 -19.29 7.39
CA VAL A 275 6.00 -18.27 8.37
C VAL A 275 6.36 -16.92 7.78
N CYS A 276 5.37 -16.04 7.68
CA CYS A 276 5.57 -14.72 7.10
C CYS A 276 5.03 -13.61 8.01
N SER A 277 5.49 -12.40 7.78
CA SER A 277 5.01 -11.23 8.51
C SER A 277 4.32 -10.24 7.56
N GLU A 278 3.36 -9.49 8.08
CA GLU A 278 2.77 -8.31 7.43
C GLU A 278 3.17 -7.05 8.18
N ALA A 279 3.46 -5.99 7.44
CA ALA A 279 3.89 -4.70 7.98
C ALA A 279 2.69 -3.86 8.50
N GLY A 280 1.77 -4.51 9.21
CA GLY A 280 0.56 -3.93 9.77
C GLY A 280 -0.16 -4.90 10.71
N ILE A 281 -1.27 -4.42 11.28
CA ILE A 281 -2.16 -5.26 12.09
C ILE A 281 -2.96 -6.19 11.16
N ALA A 282 -3.15 -7.44 11.57
CA ALA A 282 -3.96 -8.42 10.83
C ALA A 282 -5.37 -7.89 10.56
N LEU A 283 -5.90 -8.12 9.36
CA LEU A 283 -7.19 -7.60 8.91
C LEU A 283 -8.33 -7.87 9.91
N GLU A 284 -8.40 -9.08 10.46
CA GLU A 284 -9.40 -9.48 11.46
C GLU A 284 -9.25 -8.78 12.82
N LYS A 285 -8.14 -8.07 13.03
CA LYS A 285 -7.83 -7.28 14.23
C LYS A 285 -7.85 -5.78 13.98
N MET A 286 -8.01 -5.35 12.72
CA MET A 286 -8.22 -3.95 12.37
C MET A 286 -9.58 -3.47 12.88
N PRO A 287 -9.70 -2.27 13.46
CA PRO A 287 -10.97 -1.73 13.95
C PRO A 287 -12.08 -1.72 12.90
N GLY A 288 -11.75 -1.39 11.65
CA GLY A 288 -12.68 -1.40 10.51
C GLY A 288 -12.61 -2.63 9.62
N GLY A 289 -11.75 -3.62 9.95
CA GLY A 289 -11.36 -4.69 9.05
C GLY A 289 -12.50 -5.57 8.55
N ALA A 290 -13.35 -6.07 9.45
CA ALA A 290 -14.47 -6.94 9.06
C ALA A 290 -15.49 -6.24 8.16
N ALA A 291 -15.81 -4.97 8.46
CA ALA A 291 -16.72 -4.18 7.65
C ALA A 291 -16.10 -3.83 6.28
N PHE A 292 -14.80 -3.54 6.25
CA PHE A 292 -14.06 -3.30 5.01
C PHE A 292 -14.02 -4.55 4.13
N ALA A 293 -13.67 -5.69 4.69
CA ALA A 293 -13.62 -6.96 3.95
C ALA A 293 -14.95 -7.28 3.26
N LYS A 294 -16.07 -7.11 3.98
CA LYS A 294 -17.41 -7.31 3.42
C LYS A 294 -17.70 -6.37 2.23
N ARG A 295 -17.32 -5.09 2.33
CA ARG A 295 -17.53 -4.13 1.23
C ARG A 295 -16.63 -4.43 0.04
N TYR A 296 -15.37 -4.78 0.29
CA TYR A 296 -14.42 -5.15 -0.75
C TYR A 296 -14.89 -6.38 -1.53
N GLU A 297 -15.28 -7.46 -0.84
CA GLU A 297 -15.79 -8.68 -1.45
C GLU A 297 -17.07 -8.42 -2.25
N ALA A 298 -18.02 -7.65 -1.71
CA ALA A 298 -19.24 -7.29 -2.39
C ALA A 298 -19.01 -6.48 -3.68
N ARG A 299 -17.93 -5.66 -3.72
CA ARG A 299 -17.60 -4.81 -4.87
C ARG A 299 -16.79 -5.53 -5.94
N TYR A 300 -15.83 -6.38 -5.55
CA TYR A 300 -14.85 -6.94 -6.47
C TYR A 300 -14.99 -8.44 -6.72
N HIS A 301 -15.75 -9.16 -5.90
CA HIS A 301 -16.00 -10.62 -6.02
C HIS A 301 -14.72 -11.44 -6.13
N GLN A 302 -13.65 -11.00 -5.46
CA GLN A 302 -12.35 -11.67 -5.44
C GLN A 302 -11.72 -11.60 -4.05
N PRO A 303 -10.83 -12.55 -3.70
CA PRO A 303 -10.09 -12.51 -2.45
C PRO A 303 -9.24 -11.25 -2.35
N MET A 304 -9.28 -10.62 -1.20
CA MET A 304 -8.36 -9.54 -0.84
C MET A 304 -6.99 -10.12 -0.53
N GLN A 305 -5.93 -9.43 -0.93
CA GLN A 305 -4.56 -9.84 -0.62
C GLN A 305 -4.10 -9.25 0.74
N VAL A 306 -3.30 -8.20 0.71
CA VAL A 306 -2.70 -7.61 1.93
C VAL A 306 -2.96 -6.12 2.02
N TYR A 307 -2.92 -5.41 0.89
CA TYR A 307 -2.65 -3.97 0.86
C TYR A 307 -3.89 -3.09 0.65
N ALA A 308 -5.03 -3.68 0.27
CA ALA A 308 -6.26 -2.92 0.01
C ALA A 308 -6.70 -2.01 1.17
N PRO A 309 -6.71 -2.44 2.45
CA PRO A 309 -7.13 -1.58 3.55
C PRO A 309 -6.19 -0.39 3.78
N PHE A 310 -4.89 -0.57 3.53
CA PHE A 310 -3.89 0.49 3.64
C PHE A 310 -4.03 1.52 2.52
N SER A 311 -4.28 1.07 1.28
CA SER A 311 -4.58 1.95 0.15
C SER A 311 -5.86 2.74 0.35
N TYR A 312 -6.88 2.10 0.88
CA TYR A 312 -8.16 2.72 1.22
C TYR A 312 -7.97 3.87 2.21
N ASP A 313 -7.30 3.62 3.34
CA ASP A 313 -7.05 4.64 4.34
C ASP A 313 -6.11 5.74 3.83
N ALA A 314 -5.13 5.42 2.98
CA ALA A 314 -4.24 6.42 2.39
C ALA A 314 -5.00 7.46 1.55
N VAL A 315 -6.03 7.05 0.77
CA VAL A 315 -6.93 7.97 0.06
C VAL A 315 -7.69 8.85 1.05
N TYR A 316 -8.25 8.27 2.09
CA TYR A 316 -8.99 9.03 3.12
C TYR A 316 -8.09 10.02 3.87
N ILE A 317 -6.82 9.67 4.11
CA ILE A 317 -5.82 10.57 4.74
C ILE A 317 -5.52 11.76 3.83
N ILE A 318 -5.38 11.56 2.51
CA ILE A 318 -5.23 12.68 1.56
C ILE A 318 -6.47 13.59 1.62
N VAL A 319 -7.67 13.01 1.60
CA VAL A 319 -8.93 13.79 1.67
C VAL A 319 -9.10 14.49 3.02
N ASP A 320 -8.67 13.88 4.12
CA ASP A 320 -8.63 14.53 5.42
C ASP A 320 -7.68 15.75 5.43
N ALA A 321 -6.51 15.60 4.82
CA ALA A 321 -5.58 16.72 4.63
C ALA A 321 -6.19 17.85 3.77
N MET A 322 -6.93 17.50 2.69
CA MET A 322 -7.68 18.48 1.88
C MET A 322 -8.72 19.24 2.73
N LYS A 323 -9.45 18.53 3.59
CA LYS A 323 -10.45 19.13 4.50
C LYS A 323 -9.79 20.07 5.50
N ARG A 324 -8.69 19.65 6.15
CA ARG A 324 -7.94 20.47 7.11
C ARG A 324 -7.32 21.71 6.43
N ALA A 325 -6.80 21.55 5.20
CA ALA A 325 -6.29 22.64 4.39
C ALA A 325 -7.41 23.54 3.82
N ASN A 326 -8.65 23.07 3.85
CA ASN A 326 -9.80 23.66 3.14
C ASN A 326 -9.48 23.98 1.67
N SER A 327 -8.75 23.09 0.99
CA SER A 327 -8.16 23.32 -0.35
C SER A 327 -7.90 22.01 -1.09
N THR A 328 -7.95 22.09 -2.41
CA THR A 328 -7.52 21.03 -3.35
C THR A 328 -6.13 21.33 -3.95
N ASP A 329 -5.49 22.39 -3.53
CA ASP A 329 -4.12 22.76 -3.95
C ASP A 329 -3.10 21.79 -3.34
N PRO A 330 -2.25 21.10 -4.14
CA PRO A 330 -1.31 20.10 -3.65
C PRO A 330 -0.35 20.64 -2.57
N ALA A 331 0.12 21.87 -2.69
CA ALA A 331 1.06 22.45 -1.73
C ALA A 331 0.38 22.72 -0.37
N LYS A 332 -0.89 23.12 -0.36
CA LYS A 332 -1.67 23.31 0.87
C LYS A 332 -2.01 21.98 1.52
N VAL A 333 -2.33 20.97 0.72
CA VAL A 333 -2.59 19.59 1.20
C VAL A 333 -1.30 19.03 1.81
N LEU A 334 -0.17 19.17 1.14
CA LEU A 334 1.13 18.75 1.69
C LEU A 334 1.45 19.45 3.02
N ALA A 335 1.20 20.76 3.13
CA ALA A 335 1.42 21.50 4.37
C ALA A 335 0.52 21.01 5.54
N ALA A 336 -0.63 20.41 5.25
CA ALA A 336 -1.53 19.85 6.25
C ALA A 336 -1.14 18.43 6.69
N MET A 337 -0.29 17.71 5.95
CA MET A 337 0.07 16.31 6.24
C MET A 337 0.70 16.07 7.63
N PRO A 338 1.63 16.92 8.12
CA PRO A 338 2.25 16.68 9.44
C PRO A 338 1.28 16.64 10.63
N ALA A 339 0.09 17.26 10.49
CA ALA A 339 -0.94 17.28 11.51
C ALA A 339 -1.97 16.14 11.36
N THR A 340 -1.64 15.09 10.61
CA THR A 340 -2.51 13.92 10.44
C THR A 340 -2.72 13.22 11.79
N ASP A 341 -4.00 13.07 12.17
CA ASP A 341 -4.51 12.23 13.26
C ASP A 341 -5.81 11.60 12.75
N TYR A 342 -5.65 10.49 12.02
CA TYR A 342 -6.75 9.86 11.28
C TYR A 342 -7.09 8.50 11.88
N ARG A 343 -8.38 8.21 12.03
CA ARG A 343 -8.90 6.92 12.49
C ARG A 343 -9.68 6.26 11.36
N GLY A 344 -9.08 5.24 10.77
CA GLY A 344 -9.60 4.52 9.63
C GLY A 344 -9.81 3.03 9.85
N VAL A 345 -9.81 2.30 8.76
CA VAL A 345 -9.92 0.84 8.74
C VAL A 345 -8.74 0.19 9.45
N ILE A 346 -7.52 0.68 9.18
CA ILE A 346 -6.28 0.14 9.76
C ILE A 346 -6.06 0.58 11.22
N GLY A 347 -6.87 1.53 11.73
CA GLY A 347 -6.76 2.08 13.07
C GLY A 347 -6.31 3.53 13.08
N GLU A 348 -5.58 3.94 14.12
CA GLU A 348 -5.04 5.29 14.28
C GLU A 348 -3.80 5.47 13.41
N THR A 349 -3.79 6.54 12.61
CA THR A 349 -2.67 6.91 11.76
C THR A 349 -2.21 8.32 12.09
N SER A 350 -0.96 8.43 12.53
CA SER A 350 -0.23 9.69 12.66
C SER A 350 1.22 9.46 12.26
N PHE A 351 1.90 10.51 11.85
CA PHE A 351 3.23 10.40 11.25
C PHE A 351 4.33 10.99 12.14
N THR A 352 5.50 10.37 12.09
CA THR A 352 6.74 10.95 12.59
C THR A 352 7.16 12.15 11.71
N PRO A 353 8.11 13.00 12.15
CA PRO A 353 8.65 14.07 11.31
C PRO A 353 9.28 13.59 9.99
N GLN A 354 9.63 12.30 9.89
CA GLN A 354 10.17 11.65 8.71
C GLN A 354 9.09 11.13 7.76
N GLY A 355 7.83 11.00 8.21
CA GLY A 355 6.72 10.48 7.43
C GLY A 355 6.41 8.99 7.67
N ASP A 356 7.08 8.34 8.63
CA ASP A 356 6.74 7.00 9.09
C ASP A 356 5.58 6.99 10.07
N LEU A 357 4.88 5.84 10.20
CA LEU A 357 3.89 5.67 11.27
C LEU A 357 4.51 5.85 12.66
N LYS A 358 3.84 6.60 13.55
CA LYS A 358 4.25 6.70 14.96
C LYS A 358 4.02 5.39 15.72
N HIS A 359 2.95 4.68 15.39
CA HIS A 359 2.57 3.44 16.04
C HIS A 359 2.35 2.39 14.97
N GLY A 360 3.25 1.42 14.91
CA GLY A 360 3.20 0.31 13.97
C GLY A 360 2.83 -1.00 14.67
N ALA A 361 2.45 -1.98 13.88
CA ALA A 361 2.32 -3.36 14.32
C ALA A 361 2.86 -4.27 13.22
N ILE A 362 3.38 -5.42 13.62
CA ILE A 362 3.74 -6.50 12.71
C ILE A 362 2.90 -7.72 13.09
N SER A 363 2.15 -8.24 12.14
CA SER A 363 1.42 -9.49 12.31
C SER A 363 2.21 -10.64 11.71
N VAL A 364 2.30 -11.75 12.43
CA VAL A 364 3.01 -12.96 11.99
C VAL A 364 1.99 -14.03 11.64
N PHE A 365 2.15 -14.64 10.48
CA PHE A 365 1.24 -15.63 9.94
C PHE A 365 1.98 -16.93 9.56
N THR A 366 1.20 -17.99 9.45
CA THR A 366 1.56 -19.24 8.75
C THR A 366 0.42 -19.64 7.81
N TYR A 367 0.62 -20.74 7.12
CA TYR A 367 -0.44 -21.36 6.33
C TYR A 367 -0.77 -22.75 6.90
N LYS A 368 -2.05 -23.10 6.91
CA LYS A 368 -2.55 -24.41 7.33
C LYS A 368 -3.54 -24.89 6.28
N SER A 369 -3.19 -25.98 5.60
CA SER A 369 -4.03 -26.54 4.53
C SER A 369 -4.42 -25.49 3.49
N GLY A 370 -3.46 -24.67 3.07
CA GLY A 370 -3.65 -23.63 2.07
C GLY A 370 -4.41 -22.37 2.54
N ARG A 371 -4.59 -22.18 3.85
CA ARG A 371 -5.23 -20.98 4.42
C ARG A 371 -4.26 -20.25 5.33
N LYS A 372 -4.17 -18.93 5.13
CA LYS A 372 -3.39 -18.05 6.00
C LYS A 372 -3.99 -18.04 7.41
N ALA A 373 -3.16 -18.14 8.44
CA ALA A 373 -3.56 -18.18 9.84
C ALA A 373 -2.65 -17.28 10.68
N LEU A 374 -3.24 -16.38 11.46
CA LEU A 374 -2.54 -15.50 12.37
C LEU A 374 -1.87 -16.29 13.50
N LEU A 375 -0.60 -16.01 13.76
CA LEU A 375 0.16 -16.59 14.87
C LEU A 375 0.36 -15.58 16.00
N ASP A 376 0.73 -14.34 15.70
CA ASP A 376 1.06 -13.33 16.70
C ASP A 376 0.93 -11.90 16.11
N ILE A 377 0.85 -10.91 17.00
CA ILE A 377 0.91 -9.49 16.68
C ILE A 377 1.89 -8.79 17.60
N VAL A 378 2.98 -8.30 17.02
CA VAL A 378 3.97 -7.48 17.72
C VAL A 378 3.59 -6.01 17.54
N ARG A 379 3.26 -5.31 18.63
CA ARG A 379 2.99 -3.85 18.67
C ARG A 379 4.26 -3.12 19.04
N MET A 380 4.49 -1.96 18.40
CA MET A 380 5.68 -1.13 18.58
C MET A 380 5.30 0.31 18.85
#